data_d4db7a86fe72671c2e23c20bcd657971
#
_entry.id   d4db7a86fe72671c2e23c20bcd657971
#
_cell.length_a   1.000
_cell.length_b   1.000
_cell.length_c   1.000
_cell.angle_alpha   90.00
_cell.angle_beta   90.00
_cell.angle_gamma   90.00
#
_symmetry.space_group_name_H-M   'P 1'
#
loop_
_entity.id
_entity.type
_entity.pdbx_description
1 polymer ?
#
loop_
_entity_poly.entity_id
_entity_poly.type
_entity_poly.pdbx_seq_one_letter_code
_entity_poly.pdbx_strand_id
1 'polypeptide(L)'
;MPHHRVRTKQISKLAEANCNFAFLMRRVAAIFVRSFLQGLLILSPIAITAYVIYVVFDGVDRLVPWVPRGLGFFIIVALVTSIGYMGTRFFIGRMLFDAFDYFLEHIPGIRFIYSSIKDVMDSFVGDKKRFNKPVWVCTSYNPEIWRIGFMTQQDLAYLGMNGKVAVYLPHSYAISGYVIIADAKNTKPVTRMNAGEAMKFAVSGGITNLDEEKAHDKQHRQI
;
A
#
# COMPACT_ATOMS: atom_id res chain seq x y z
N MET A 1 48.07 12.25 -63.96
CA MET A 1 47.01 11.52 -63.14
C MET A 1 46.83 12.10 -61.77
N PRO A 2 46.43 13.36 -61.54
CA PRO A 2 46.18 13.91 -60.21
C PRO A 2 44.67 13.95 -59.80
N HIS A 3 43.76 13.85 -60.79
CA HIS A 3 42.30 14.06 -60.44
C HIS A 3 41.64 12.95 -59.63
N HIS A 4 42.13 11.76 -59.58
CA HIS A 4 41.56 10.64 -58.87
C HIS A 4 41.79 10.74 -57.34
N ARG A 5 42.89 11.28 -56.89
CA ARG A 5 43.24 11.43 -55.44
C ARG A 5 42.45 12.52 -54.71
N VAL A 6 42.03 13.55 -55.43
CA VAL A 6 41.24 14.65 -54.84
C VAL A 6 39.82 14.20 -54.55
N ARG A 7 39.24 13.41 -55.48
CA ARG A 7 37.87 12.93 -55.38
C ARG A 7 37.68 11.93 -54.23
N THR A 8 38.65 11.05 -54.00
CA THR A 8 38.60 10.09 -52.83
C THR A 8 38.74 10.78 -51.50
N LYS A 9 39.58 11.82 -51.39
CA LYS A 9 39.67 12.63 -50.13
C LYS A 9 38.40 13.42 -49.80
N GLN A 10 37.66 13.86 -50.80
CA GLN A 10 36.39 14.55 -50.61
C GLN A 10 35.30 13.60 -50.15
N ILE A 11 35.24 12.39 -50.72
CA ILE A 11 34.26 11.36 -50.33
C ILE A 11 34.52 10.88 -48.89
N SER A 12 35.78 10.67 -48.47
CA SER A 12 36.10 10.28 -47.10
C SER A 12 35.73 11.34 -46.08
N LYS A 13 35.96 12.62 -46.36
CA LYS A 13 35.53 13.73 -45.48
C LYS A 13 34.01 13.84 -45.31
N LEU A 14 33.25 13.60 -46.40
CA LEU A 14 31.80 13.58 -46.36
C LEU A 14 31.27 12.37 -45.58
N ALA A 15 31.90 11.21 -45.70
CA ALA A 15 31.57 10.03 -44.94
C ALA A 15 31.86 10.20 -43.43
N GLU A 16 32.99 10.81 -43.06
CA GLU A 16 33.33 11.15 -41.68
C GLU A 16 32.37 12.18 -41.09
N ALA A 17 31.99 13.23 -41.85
CA ALA A 17 31.02 14.21 -41.43
C ALA A 17 29.64 13.60 -41.19
N ASN A 18 29.18 12.70 -42.07
CA ASN A 18 27.91 12.00 -41.88
C ASN A 18 27.95 11.04 -40.67
N CYS A 19 29.08 10.35 -40.46
CA CYS A 19 29.25 9.46 -39.32
C CYS A 19 29.23 10.25 -37.99
N ASN A 20 29.93 11.38 -37.93
CA ASN A 20 29.94 12.27 -36.77
C ASN A 20 28.58 12.88 -36.52
N PHE A 21 27.84 13.28 -37.55
CA PHE A 21 26.48 13.80 -37.42
C PHE A 21 25.51 12.73 -36.89
N ALA A 22 25.55 11.51 -37.43
CA ALA A 22 24.73 10.40 -36.94
C ALA A 22 25.04 10.04 -35.47
N PHE A 23 26.33 10.07 -35.11
CA PHE A 23 26.76 9.85 -33.73
C PHE A 23 26.26 10.97 -32.78
N LEU A 24 26.35 12.22 -33.21
CA LEU A 24 25.85 13.37 -32.45
C LEU A 24 24.32 13.28 -32.23
N MET A 25 23.59 12.97 -33.31
CA MET A 25 22.12 12.82 -33.23
C MET A 25 21.72 11.68 -32.30
N ARG A 26 22.42 10.55 -32.31
CA ARG A 26 22.16 9.44 -31.33
C ARG A 26 22.45 9.86 -29.92
N ARG A 27 23.52 10.63 -29.65
CA ARG A 27 23.80 11.14 -28.29
C ARG A 27 22.72 12.12 -27.81
N VAL A 28 22.32 13.07 -28.66
CA VAL A 28 21.26 14.02 -28.34
C VAL A 28 19.94 13.32 -28.06
N ALA A 29 19.56 12.35 -28.91
CA ALA A 29 18.36 11.55 -28.70
C ALA A 29 18.42 10.74 -27.38
N ALA A 30 19.57 10.14 -27.07
CA ALA A 30 19.75 9.39 -25.82
C ALA A 30 19.65 10.28 -24.58
N ILE A 31 20.23 11.49 -24.62
CA ILE A 31 20.11 12.48 -23.55
C ILE A 31 18.66 12.91 -23.39
N PHE A 32 17.98 13.20 -24.50
CA PHE A 32 16.57 13.60 -24.47
C PHE A 32 15.66 12.52 -23.86
N VAL A 33 15.78 11.28 -24.34
CA VAL A 33 15.02 10.15 -23.81
C VAL A 33 15.29 9.93 -22.32
N ARG A 34 16.55 9.98 -21.91
CA ARG A 34 16.94 9.83 -20.51
C ARG A 34 16.35 10.93 -19.64
N SER A 35 16.47 12.19 -20.08
CA SER A 35 15.92 13.34 -19.33
C SER A 35 14.40 13.31 -19.27
N PHE A 36 13.74 12.87 -20.36
CA PHE A 36 12.29 12.67 -20.39
C PHE A 36 11.84 11.60 -19.39
N LEU A 37 12.49 10.43 -19.38
CA LEU A 37 12.18 9.36 -18.45
C LEU A 37 12.43 9.75 -17.00
N GLN A 38 13.51 10.49 -16.73
CA GLN A 38 13.79 11.03 -15.41
C GLN A 38 12.72 12.03 -14.97
N GLY A 39 12.29 12.94 -15.85
CA GLY A 39 11.20 13.86 -15.58
C GLY A 39 9.87 13.13 -15.30
N LEU A 40 9.57 12.09 -16.07
CA LEU A 40 8.38 11.27 -15.86
C LEU A 40 8.41 10.55 -14.49
N LEU A 41 9.58 10.01 -14.09
CA LEU A 41 9.73 9.38 -12.78
C LEU A 41 9.55 10.38 -11.62
N ILE A 42 10.06 11.60 -11.75
CA ILE A 42 9.91 12.64 -10.73
C ILE A 42 8.45 13.10 -10.63
N LEU A 43 7.76 13.23 -11.76
CA LEU A 43 6.35 13.66 -11.81
C LEU A 43 5.37 12.52 -11.46
N SER A 44 5.77 11.27 -11.58
CA SER A 44 4.86 10.12 -11.42
C SER A 44 4.15 10.07 -10.07
N PRO A 45 4.78 10.32 -8.90
CA PRO A 45 4.06 10.30 -7.62
C PRO A 45 2.93 11.33 -7.56
N ILE A 46 3.20 12.54 -8.07
CA ILE A 46 2.21 13.63 -8.09
C ILE A 46 1.07 13.31 -9.06
N ALA A 47 1.40 12.85 -10.27
CA ALA A 47 0.41 12.51 -11.29
C ALA A 47 -0.47 11.33 -10.86
N ILE A 48 0.11 10.28 -10.27
CA ILE A 48 -0.64 9.12 -9.75
C ILE A 48 -1.56 9.56 -8.61
N THR A 49 -1.07 10.36 -7.67
CA THR A 49 -1.87 10.84 -6.55
C THR A 49 -3.04 11.70 -7.03
N ALA A 50 -2.79 12.65 -7.93
CA ALA A 50 -3.84 13.48 -8.52
C ALA A 50 -4.87 12.66 -9.30
N TYR A 51 -4.42 11.66 -10.06
CA TYR A 51 -5.30 10.75 -10.80
C TYR A 51 -6.17 9.91 -9.87
N VAL A 52 -5.59 9.33 -8.81
CA VAL A 52 -6.36 8.54 -7.83
C VAL A 52 -7.42 9.40 -7.14
N ILE A 53 -7.05 10.62 -6.72
CA ILE A 53 -8.00 11.57 -6.14
C ILE A 53 -9.14 11.86 -7.13
N TYR A 54 -8.80 12.19 -8.38
CA TYR A 54 -9.79 12.46 -9.42
C TYR A 54 -10.74 11.28 -9.63
N VAL A 55 -10.23 10.06 -9.76
CA VAL A 55 -11.06 8.85 -9.98
C VAL A 55 -11.99 8.58 -8.79
N VAL A 56 -11.51 8.77 -7.56
CA VAL A 56 -12.33 8.61 -6.36
C VAL A 56 -13.47 9.63 -6.34
N PHE A 57 -13.17 10.91 -6.58
CA PHE A 57 -14.18 11.97 -6.61
C PHE A 57 -15.21 11.77 -7.73
N ASP A 58 -14.75 11.49 -8.95
CA ASP A 58 -15.64 11.24 -10.10
C ASP A 58 -16.50 9.98 -9.89
N GLY A 59 -15.92 8.92 -9.30
CA GLY A 59 -16.66 7.70 -8.98
C GLY A 59 -17.77 7.94 -7.94
N VAL A 60 -17.48 8.73 -6.91
CA VAL A 60 -18.44 9.10 -5.87
C VAL A 60 -19.52 10.04 -6.40
N ASP A 61 -19.14 11.04 -7.21
CA ASP A 61 -20.09 11.98 -7.83
C ASP A 61 -21.10 11.28 -8.75
N ARG A 62 -20.69 10.21 -9.43
CA ARG A 62 -21.57 9.40 -10.28
C ARG A 62 -22.67 8.67 -9.51
N LEU A 63 -22.49 8.42 -8.21
CA LEU A 63 -23.53 7.82 -7.37
C LEU A 63 -24.68 8.78 -7.08
N VAL A 64 -24.46 10.10 -7.25
CA VAL A 64 -25.47 11.15 -7.00
C VAL A 64 -25.60 12.07 -8.21
N PRO A 65 -26.17 11.57 -9.35
CA PRO A 65 -26.14 12.28 -10.63
C PRO A 65 -26.95 13.60 -10.68
N TRP A 66 -27.77 13.86 -9.69
CA TRP A 66 -28.67 15.03 -9.55
C TRP A 66 -27.98 16.23 -8.87
N VAL A 67 -26.72 16.06 -8.42
CA VAL A 67 -25.96 17.07 -7.72
C VAL A 67 -24.84 17.60 -8.64
N PRO A 68 -24.55 18.91 -8.58
CA PRO A 68 -23.41 19.47 -9.30
C PRO A 68 -22.10 18.75 -8.98
N ARG A 69 -21.24 18.56 -9.99
CA ARG A 69 -19.95 17.89 -9.84
C ARG A 69 -19.12 18.52 -8.73
N GLY A 70 -18.53 17.67 -7.88
CA GLY A 70 -17.74 18.05 -6.73
C GLY A 70 -18.52 18.12 -5.41
N LEU A 71 -19.83 18.26 -5.42
CA LEU A 71 -20.65 18.26 -4.20
C LEU A 71 -21.09 16.85 -3.78
N GLY A 72 -21.16 15.88 -4.70
CA GLY A 72 -21.57 14.51 -4.42
C GLY A 72 -20.66 13.85 -3.38
N PHE A 73 -19.37 14.11 -3.45
CA PHE A 73 -18.41 13.61 -2.45
C PHE A 73 -18.77 14.08 -1.02
N PHE A 74 -19.02 15.37 -0.83
CA PHE A 74 -19.37 15.92 0.48
C PHE A 74 -20.69 15.36 1.00
N ILE A 75 -21.68 15.18 0.12
CA ILE A 75 -22.97 14.59 0.48
C ILE A 75 -22.81 13.15 0.93
N ILE A 76 -22.03 12.34 0.21
CA ILE A 76 -21.78 10.94 0.58
C ILE A 76 -20.99 10.85 1.89
N VAL A 77 -19.97 11.69 2.09
CA VAL A 77 -19.25 11.75 3.36
C VAL A 77 -20.17 12.11 4.51
N ALA A 78 -21.01 13.12 4.34
CA ALA A 78 -21.99 13.53 5.35
C ALA A 78 -23.01 12.40 5.66
N LEU A 79 -23.49 11.73 4.61
CA LEU A 79 -24.45 10.63 4.74
C LEU A 79 -23.83 9.43 5.46
N VAL A 80 -22.65 8.98 5.05
CA VAL A 80 -21.94 7.85 5.70
C VAL A 80 -21.60 8.19 7.15
N THR A 81 -21.14 9.42 7.42
CA THR A 81 -20.87 9.88 8.79
C THR A 81 -22.14 9.89 9.65
N SER A 82 -23.26 10.35 9.09
CA SER A 82 -24.55 10.38 9.78
C SER A 82 -25.05 8.97 10.09
N ILE A 83 -24.93 8.03 9.13
CA ILE A 83 -25.27 6.63 9.32
C ILE A 83 -24.39 6.00 10.43
N GLY A 84 -23.08 6.22 10.38
CA GLY A 84 -22.14 5.72 11.39
C GLY A 84 -22.44 6.29 12.78
N TYR A 85 -22.72 7.60 12.87
CA TYR A 85 -23.09 8.25 14.12
C TYR A 85 -24.42 7.71 14.70
N MET A 86 -25.44 7.55 13.84
CA MET A 86 -26.71 6.97 14.24
C MET A 86 -26.56 5.52 14.74
N GLY A 87 -25.80 4.69 14.01
CA GLY A 87 -25.56 3.30 14.38
C GLY A 87 -24.81 3.13 15.69
N THR A 88 -23.88 4.06 16.01
CA THR A 88 -23.08 3.96 17.23
C THR A 88 -23.73 4.62 18.44
N ARG A 89 -24.48 5.71 18.24
CA ARG A 89 -25.01 6.55 19.31
C ARG A 89 -26.44 6.22 19.73
N PHE A 90 -27.27 5.81 18.77
CA PHE A 90 -28.69 5.56 19.04
C PHE A 90 -28.99 4.05 19.12
N PHE A 91 -29.76 3.67 20.14
CA PHE A 91 -30.21 2.28 20.34
C PHE A 91 -30.99 1.75 19.14
N ILE A 92 -31.88 2.59 18.57
CA ILE A 92 -32.68 2.26 17.40
C ILE A 92 -31.80 2.01 16.17
N GLY A 93 -30.75 2.82 15.97
CA GLY A 93 -29.79 2.62 14.89
C GLY A 93 -29.09 1.27 15.02
N ARG A 94 -28.63 0.93 16.22
CA ARG A 94 -27.98 -0.35 16.50
C ARG A 94 -28.91 -1.53 16.25
N MET A 95 -30.14 -1.47 16.74
CA MET A 95 -31.16 -2.49 16.50
C MET A 95 -31.49 -2.69 15.01
N LEU A 96 -31.52 -1.60 14.24
CA LEU A 96 -31.76 -1.66 12.79
C LEU A 96 -30.59 -2.33 12.05
N PHE A 97 -29.35 -2.01 12.43
CA PHE A 97 -28.17 -2.67 11.86
C PHE A 97 -28.11 -4.15 12.22
N ASP A 98 -28.39 -4.52 13.48
CA ASP A 98 -28.42 -5.91 13.93
C ASP A 98 -29.49 -6.70 13.17
N ALA A 99 -30.67 -6.09 12.92
CA ALA A 99 -31.75 -6.71 12.13
C ALA A 99 -31.34 -6.90 10.66
N PHE A 100 -30.61 -5.93 10.08
CA PHE A 100 -30.13 -6.00 8.71
C PHE A 100 -29.02 -7.06 8.57
N ASP A 101 -28.10 -7.12 9.51
CA ASP A 101 -27.07 -8.16 9.62
C ASP A 101 -27.71 -9.55 9.70
N TYR A 102 -28.69 -9.71 10.61
CA TYR A 102 -29.44 -10.97 10.75
C TYR A 102 -30.12 -11.38 9.44
N PHE A 103 -30.75 -10.44 8.74
CA PHE A 103 -31.40 -10.72 7.47
C PHE A 103 -30.38 -11.19 6.40
N LEU A 104 -29.26 -10.50 6.25
CA LEU A 104 -28.22 -10.85 5.25
C LEU A 104 -27.55 -12.20 5.55
N GLU A 105 -27.37 -12.53 6.84
CA GLU A 105 -26.81 -13.79 7.27
C GLU A 105 -27.76 -14.98 7.07
N HIS A 106 -29.07 -14.73 6.88
CA HIS A 106 -30.07 -15.80 6.68
C HIS A 106 -30.43 -16.05 5.22
N ILE A 107 -29.97 -15.23 4.28
CA ILE A 107 -30.22 -15.46 2.85
C ILE A 107 -29.19 -16.47 2.32
N PRO A 108 -29.65 -17.68 1.84
CA PRO A 108 -28.75 -18.66 1.24
C PRO A 108 -28.02 -18.05 0.02
N GLY A 109 -26.70 -18.23 -0.05
CA GLY A 109 -25.84 -17.67 -1.10
C GLY A 109 -25.24 -16.30 -0.76
N ILE A 110 -26.00 -15.38 -0.17
CA ILE A 110 -25.48 -14.08 0.27
C ILE A 110 -24.68 -14.22 1.58
N ARG A 111 -25.15 -15.08 2.47
CA ARG A 111 -24.52 -15.35 3.77
C ARG A 111 -23.02 -15.55 3.68
N PHE A 112 -22.57 -16.42 2.76
CA PHE A 112 -21.15 -16.74 2.63
C PHE A 112 -20.31 -15.52 2.23
N ILE A 113 -20.78 -14.75 1.26
CA ILE A 113 -20.09 -13.54 0.80
C ILE A 113 -20.10 -12.46 1.89
N TYR A 114 -21.27 -12.23 2.50
CA TYR A 114 -21.45 -11.22 3.53
C TYR A 114 -20.61 -11.51 4.77
N SER A 115 -20.67 -12.73 5.32
CA SER A 115 -19.86 -13.10 6.49
C SER A 115 -18.37 -13.01 6.20
N SER A 116 -17.91 -13.43 5.02
CA SER A 116 -16.50 -13.34 4.66
C SER A 116 -16.02 -11.89 4.60
N ILE A 117 -16.81 -10.98 4.03
CA ILE A 117 -16.47 -9.55 3.98
C ILE A 117 -16.50 -8.95 5.40
N LYS A 118 -17.52 -9.28 6.20
CA LYS A 118 -17.67 -8.82 7.57
C LYS A 118 -16.49 -9.26 8.44
N ASP A 119 -16.09 -10.53 8.36
CA ASP A 119 -14.93 -11.07 9.10
C ASP A 119 -13.63 -10.34 8.72
N VAL A 120 -13.46 -10.01 7.45
CA VAL A 120 -12.32 -9.20 6.97
C VAL A 120 -12.41 -7.80 7.55
N MET A 121 -13.55 -7.13 7.46
CA MET A 121 -13.74 -5.77 7.98
C MET A 121 -13.54 -5.70 9.50
N ASP A 122 -14.10 -6.66 10.26
CA ASP A 122 -13.92 -6.76 11.71
C ASP A 122 -12.46 -6.97 12.12
N SER A 123 -11.63 -7.48 11.21
CA SER A 123 -10.19 -7.61 11.43
C SER A 123 -9.46 -6.27 11.40
N PHE A 124 -10.00 -5.28 10.69
CA PHE A 124 -9.43 -3.94 10.54
C PHE A 124 -10.09 -2.89 11.43
N VAL A 125 -11.38 -3.07 11.75
CA VAL A 125 -12.22 -2.10 12.49
C VAL A 125 -12.61 -2.68 13.84
N GLY A 126 -12.53 -1.88 14.89
CA GLY A 126 -12.99 -2.24 16.24
C GLY A 126 -11.87 -2.44 17.26
N ASP A 127 -12.28 -2.72 18.51
CA ASP A 127 -11.39 -2.90 19.67
C ASP A 127 -10.51 -4.15 19.57
N LYS A 128 -10.87 -5.10 18.70
CA LYS A 128 -10.11 -6.31 18.40
C LYS A 128 -9.15 -6.12 17.21
N LYS A 129 -8.44 -5.00 17.14
CA LYS A 129 -7.42 -4.78 16.10
C LYS A 129 -6.44 -5.95 16.07
N ARG A 130 -6.68 -6.91 15.19
CA ARG A 130 -5.87 -8.15 15.08
C ARG A 130 -4.40 -7.87 14.77
N PHE A 131 -4.12 -6.70 14.18
CA PHE A 131 -2.76 -6.27 13.83
C PHE A 131 -2.18 -5.24 14.82
N ASN A 132 -2.66 -5.20 16.08
CA ASN A 132 -2.25 -4.22 17.07
C ASN A 132 -1.02 -4.65 17.89
N LYS A 133 -0.58 -5.91 17.78
CA LYS A 133 0.54 -6.46 18.54
C LYS A 133 1.68 -6.87 17.61
N PRO A 134 2.56 -5.92 17.22
CA PRO A 134 3.72 -6.26 16.43
C PRO A 134 4.71 -7.07 17.26
N VAL A 135 5.25 -8.14 16.68
CA VAL A 135 6.19 -9.03 17.31
C VAL A 135 7.33 -9.38 16.35
N TRP A 136 8.51 -9.57 16.90
CA TRP A 136 9.58 -10.30 16.27
C TRP A 136 9.34 -11.79 16.49
N VAL A 137 9.39 -12.58 15.45
CA VAL A 137 9.32 -14.04 15.53
C VAL A 137 10.57 -14.67 14.95
N CYS A 138 11.18 -15.55 15.71
CA CYS A 138 12.30 -16.36 15.24
C CYS A 138 11.76 -17.49 14.36
N THR A 139 12.10 -17.47 13.07
CA THR A 139 11.65 -18.45 12.08
C THR A 139 12.70 -19.51 11.78
N SER A 140 13.96 -19.28 12.15
CA SER A 140 15.06 -20.25 12.04
C SER A 140 16.06 -19.99 13.16
N TYR A 141 16.67 -21.06 13.69
CA TYR A 141 17.67 -20.99 14.76
C TYR A 141 19.10 -21.15 14.26
N ASN A 142 19.28 -21.73 13.09
CA ASN A 142 20.61 -21.92 12.51
C ASN A 142 20.58 -21.76 10.97
N PRO A 143 20.93 -20.59 10.42
CA PRO A 143 21.21 -19.34 11.12
C PRO A 143 19.97 -18.76 11.81
N GLU A 144 20.16 -17.91 12.83
CA GLU A 144 19.08 -17.23 13.54
C GLU A 144 18.44 -16.17 12.64
N ILE A 145 17.17 -16.37 12.27
CA ILE A 145 16.41 -15.46 11.39
C ILE A 145 15.18 -14.96 12.11
N TRP A 146 15.11 -13.65 12.30
CA TRP A 146 13.97 -12.96 12.85
C TRP A 146 13.14 -12.30 11.75
N ARG A 147 11.81 -12.38 11.89
CA ARG A 147 10.87 -11.68 11.02
C ARG A 147 9.93 -10.83 11.85
N ILE A 148 9.53 -9.68 11.30
CA ILE A 148 8.48 -8.87 11.90
C ILE A 148 7.12 -9.40 11.47
N GLY A 149 6.22 -9.51 12.44
CA GLY A 149 4.85 -9.98 12.21
C GLY A 149 3.89 -9.39 13.23
N PHE A 150 2.64 -9.83 13.18
CA PHE A 150 1.57 -9.40 14.06
C PHE A 150 0.94 -10.60 14.72
N MET A 151 0.91 -10.60 16.04
CA MET A 151 0.28 -11.67 16.81
C MET A 151 -1.24 -11.58 16.64
N THR A 152 -1.83 -12.57 15.96
CA THR A 152 -3.26 -12.62 15.68
C THR A 152 -4.02 -13.48 16.71
N GLN A 153 -3.38 -14.51 17.26
CA GLN A 153 -3.90 -15.35 18.33
C GLN A 153 -2.82 -15.60 19.38
N GLN A 154 -3.14 -15.37 20.65
CA GLN A 154 -2.19 -15.53 21.76
C GLN A 154 -2.22 -16.92 22.36
N ASP A 155 -3.29 -17.67 22.15
CA ASP A 155 -3.47 -19.01 22.64
C ASP A 155 -4.19 -19.87 21.59
N LEU A 156 -3.62 -21.03 21.31
CA LEU A 156 -4.17 -22.02 20.37
C LEU A 156 -4.53 -23.32 21.09
N ALA A 157 -4.74 -23.30 22.41
CA ALA A 157 -5.11 -24.47 23.19
C ALA A 157 -6.40 -25.12 22.68
N TYR A 158 -7.35 -24.31 22.18
CA TYR A 158 -8.60 -24.81 21.57
C TYR A 158 -8.39 -25.62 20.28
N LEU A 159 -7.21 -25.51 19.63
CA LEU A 159 -6.76 -26.33 18.51
C LEU A 159 -5.83 -27.48 18.97
N GLY A 160 -5.69 -27.72 20.26
CA GLY A 160 -4.74 -28.71 20.81
C GLY A 160 -3.28 -28.27 20.78
N MET A 161 -2.99 -27.01 20.48
CA MET A 161 -1.62 -26.47 20.34
C MET A 161 -1.23 -25.59 21.55
N ASN A 162 -1.06 -26.19 22.71
CA ASN A 162 -0.68 -25.49 23.94
C ASN A 162 0.66 -24.77 23.80
N GLY A 163 0.72 -23.54 24.30
CA GLY A 163 1.93 -22.70 24.27
C GLY A 163 2.34 -22.19 22.88
N LYS A 164 1.45 -22.36 21.88
CA LYS A 164 1.63 -21.83 20.53
C LYS A 164 0.79 -20.56 20.33
N VAL A 165 1.30 -19.70 19.46
CA VAL A 165 0.67 -18.43 19.04
C VAL A 165 0.58 -18.40 17.52
N ALA A 166 -0.44 -17.72 17.00
CA ALA A 166 -0.53 -17.43 15.57
C ALA A 166 0.05 -16.04 15.29
N VAL A 167 0.95 -15.97 14.33
CA VAL A 167 1.59 -14.73 13.89
C VAL A 167 1.37 -14.54 12.39
N TYR A 168 0.77 -13.43 12.02
CA TYR A 168 0.65 -13.01 10.63
C TYR A 168 1.94 -12.32 10.19
N LEU A 169 2.52 -12.77 9.08
CA LEU A 169 3.71 -12.22 8.46
C LEU A 169 3.32 -11.56 7.13
N PRO A 170 3.33 -10.22 7.05
CA PRO A 170 3.04 -9.53 5.80
C PRO A 170 4.16 -9.73 4.79
N HIS A 171 3.81 -9.77 3.50
CA HIS A 171 4.78 -9.74 2.41
C HIS A 171 5.21 -8.29 2.13
N SER A 172 6.48 -8.12 1.78
CA SER A 172 6.97 -6.84 1.29
C SER A 172 6.39 -6.54 -0.09
N TYR A 173 6.03 -5.27 -0.33
CA TYR A 173 5.45 -4.77 -1.59
C TYR A 173 4.16 -5.47 -2.03
N ALA A 174 3.42 -6.07 -1.09
CA ALA A 174 2.17 -6.76 -1.36
C ALA A 174 1.13 -6.49 -0.26
N ILE A 175 -0.16 -6.65 -0.61
CA ILE A 175 -1.28 -6.53 0.34
C ILE A 175 -1.54 -7.89 1.04
N SER A 176 -0.79 -8.92 0.70
CA SER A 176 -0.96 -10.27 1.23
C SER A 176 0.10 -10.63 2.27
N GLY A 177 -0.10 -11.76 2.95
CA GLY A 177 0.82 -12.35 3.91
C GLY A 177 0.40 -13.78 4.21
N TYR A 178 1.07 -14.41 5.15
CA TYR A 178 0.75 -15.75 5.61
C TYR A 178 0.79 -15.83 7.14
N VAL A 179 0.10 -16.82 7.68
CA VAL A 179 0.10 -17.08 9.12
C VAL A 179 1.04 -18.23 9.41
N ILE A 180 1.86 -18.05 10.44
CA ILE A 180 2.65 -19.13 11.02
C ILE A 180 2.20 -19.42 12.44
N ILE A 181 2.36 -20.66 12.87
CA ILE A 181 2.17 -21.07 14.25
C ILE A 181 3.56 -21.25 14.87
N ALA A 182 3.88 -20.45 15.86
CA ALA A 182 5.16 -20.45 16.53
C ALA A 182 5.03 -20.70 18.04
N ASP A 183 6.09 -21.15 18.68
CA ASP A 183 6.12 -21.18 20.14
C ASP A 183 6.08 -19.74 20.69
N ALA A 184 5.30 -19.51 21.72
CA ALA A 184 5.21 -18.19 22.37
C ALA A 184 6.59 -17.67 22.81
N LYS A 185 7.48 -18.56 23.29
CA LYS A 185 8.85 -18.25 23.68
C LYS A 185 9.74 -17.74 22.54
N ASN A 186 9.37 -18.04 21.30
CA ASN A 186 10.11 -17.64 20.08
C ASN A 186 9.63 -16.31 19.53
N THR A 187 8.76 -15.62 20.26
CA THR A 187 8.25 -14.30 19.90
C THR A 187 8.71 -13.26 20.92
N LYS A 188 9.05 -12.07 20.45
CA LYS A 188 9.42 -10.92 21.27
C LYS A 188 8.56 -9.72 20.85
N PRO A 189 7.99 -8.94 21.78
CA PRO A 189 7.25 -7.74 21.41
C PRO A 189 8.16 -6.70 20.74
N VAL A 190 7.62 -6.02 19.75
CA VAL A 190 8.28 -4.86 19.15
C VAL A 190 7.98 -3.65 20.02
N THR A 191 8.99 -3.16 20.75
CA THR A 191 8.81 -2.07 21.75
C THR A 191 9.12 -0.68 21.20
N ARG A 192 9.89 -0.59 20.10
CA ARG A 192 10.36 0.70 19.54
C ARG A 192 9.51 1.24 18.40
N MET A 193 8.53 0.48 17.94
CA MET A 193 7.64 0.82 16.83
C MET A 193 6.19 0.58 17.24
N ASN A 194 5.30 1.48 16.87
CA ASN A 194 3.87 1.22 16.96
C ASN A 194 3.42 0.25 15.83
N ALA A 195 2.18 -0.22 15.89
CA ALA A 195 1.68 -1.21 14.93
C ALA A 195 1.70 -0.70 13.47
N GLY A 196 1.40 0.59 13.25
CA GLY A 196 1.46 1.21 11.92
C GLY A 196 2.89 1.32 11.38
N GLU A 197 3.83 1.76 12.21
CA GLU A 197 5.26 1.82 11.87
C GLU A 197 5.82 0.42 11.55
N ALA A 198 5.45 -0.58 12.36
CA ALA A 198 5.84 -1.97 12.13
C ALA A 198 5.28 -2.53 10.82
N MET A 199 4.02 -2.19 10.47
CA MET A 199 3.41 -2.57 9.19
C MET A 199 4.12 -1.87 8.03
N LYS A 200 4.39 -0.56 8.14
CA LYS A 200 5.12 0.21 7.13
C LYS A 200 6.51 -0.37 6.89
N PHE A 201 7.24 -0.70 7.95
CA PHE A 201 8.55 -1.35 7.88
C PHE A 201 8.47 -2.70 7.17
N ALA A 202 7.51 -3.56 7.54
CA ALA A 202 7.36 -4.88 6.93
C ALA A 202 7.01 -4.78 5.43
N VAL A 203 6.02 -3.95 5.08
CA VAL A 203 5.54 -3.80 3.70
C VAL A 203 6.57 -3.12 2.80
N SER A 204 7.36 -2.18 3.32
CA SER A 204 8.44 -1.53 2.56
C SER A 204 9.70 -2.40 2.38
N GLY A 205 9.72 -3.62 2.94
CA GLY A 205 10.91 -4.47 2.88
C GLY A 205 12.07 -3.99 3.78
N GLY A 206 11.76 -3.22 4.84
CA GLY A 206 12.73 -2.70 5.77
C GLY A 206 13.49 -1.44 5.30
N ILE A 207 13.11 -0.86 4.17
CA ILE A 207 13.78 0.33 3.61
C ILE A 207 13.40 1.61 4.37
N THR A 208 12.23 1.63 5.05
CA THR A 208 11.77 2.82 5.75
C THR A 208 12.66 3.14 6.95
N ASN A 209 13.30 4.32 6.93
CA ASN A 209 14.13 4.82 8.02
C ASN A 209 13.24 5.56 9.04
N LEU A 210 12.77 4.82 10.06
CA LEU A 210 11.82 5.32 11.05
C LEU A 210 12.40 6.39 11.98
N ASP A 211 13.72 6.45 12.11
CA ASP A 211 14.40 7.44 12.95
C ASP A 211 14.43 8.82 12.28
N GLU A 212 14.61 8.88 10.97
CA GLU A 212 14.53 10.12 10.19
C GLU A 212 13.10 10.67 10.16
N GLU A 213 12.10 9.80 10.01
CA GLU A 213 10.69 10.22 10.00
C GLU A 213 10.26 10.80 11.36
N LYS A 214 10.70 10.21 12.47
CA LYS A 214 10.46 10.74 13.82
C LYS A 214 11.18 12.06 14.07
N ALA A 215 12.35 12.25 13.52
CA ALA A 215 13.07 13.52 13.59
C ALA A 215 12.33 14.64 12.82
N HIS A 216 11.83 14.32 11.63
CA HIS A 216 11.09 15.25 10.78
C HIS A 216 9.73 15.65 11.39
N ASP A 217 8.98 14.70 11.97
CA ASP A 217 7.68 14.94 12.61
C ASP A 217 7.83 15.81 13.90
N LYS A 218 8.93 15.65 14.65
CA LYS A 218 9.25 16.50 15.80
C LYS A 218 9.54 17.94 15.39
N GLN A 219 10.20 18.13 14.28
CA GLN A 219 10.56 19.47 13.78
C GLN A 219 9.34 20.23 13.28
N HIS A 220 8.36 19.55 12.69
CA HIS A 220 7.10 20.16 12.24
C HIS A 220 6.11 20.46 13.37
N ARG A 221 6.23 19.84 14.54
CA ARG A 221 5.37 20.13 15.71
C ARG A 221 5.88 21.28 16.58
N GLN A 222 7.04 21.82 16.27
CA GLN A 222 7.65 22.94 17.01
C GLN A 222 7.49 24.30 16.28
N ILE A 223 6.80 24.32 15.14
CA ILE A 223 6.40 25.51 14.38
C ILE A 223 4.89 25.71 14.51
#